data_da091b02f9842e8776b46bf7fe8d8e97
#
_entry.id   da091b02f9842e8776b46bf7fe8d8e97
#
_cell.length_a   1.000
_cell.length_b   1.000
_cell.length_c   1.000
_cell.angle_alpha   90.00
_cell.angle_beta   90.00
_cell.angle_gamma   90.00
#
_symmetry.space_group_name_H-M   'P 1'
#
loop_
_entity.id
_entity.type
_entity.pdbx_description
1 polymer ?
#
loop_
_entity_poly.entity_id
_entity_poly.type
_entity_poly.pdbx_seq_one_letter_code
_entity_poly.pdbx_strand_id
1 'polypeptide(L)'
;MSTDDRTFDYVVIGGGSAGAACAARLSEDSSVTVALIEAGPDDRGIPEVLELDRWMELLESGYDWDYPVEPQENGNSFLRHARAKVMGGCSSHNSCIAFWPPAEDMDRWESEHGADGWNKDTVWPVVKRLETNEDAGPDAPHHGDSGPVHLMNVPPADPCGVSLLEACAEAGLPTTKFNTGDTVKNGANFFQINRRADGTRSSSSVSYIHPISDRENFTLLTGLRAKELVFDGTRCVGVDVVDNQFGRTQTIRAKGEVVVSAGAIDTPKLLMLSGIGPTVHLREHGIGVLVDSPGVGAHLQDHPEGVISWAAKKPMVESSTQWWEIGIFDTVDDGLDRPDLMMHYGSVPFDMHTMRQGYPTDENSFCLTPNVTHAKSRGSVMLRSRDFRDKPRVDPRYFTDPDGYDMRIMIAGIRRARDIVSQSPMAEWAGEELFPGKDVQTDEELAEYISSTHNTVYHPVGTCRMGATTDNMSPLDPQLRVKGVEGLRVADASVFPEHTTVNPNITVMMVGERCADFIKADRP
;
A
#
# COMPACT_ATOMS: atom_id res chain seq x y z
N MET A 1 -25.97 -30.18 -15.73
CA MET A 1 -25.73 -29.21 -14.68
C MET A 1 -24.63 -29.78 -13.77
N SER A 2 -23.40 -29.57 -14.06
CA SER A 2 -22.30 -29.86 -13.12
C SER A 2 -21.79 -28.51 -12.69
N THR A 3 -22.29 -28.03 -11.54
CA THR A 3 -21.63 -26.98 -10.79
C THR A 3 -20.33 -27.62 -10.31
N ASP A 4 -19.22 -27.22 -10.90
CA ASP A 4 -17.89 -27.66 -10.51
C ASP A 4 -17.54 -26.96 -9.18
N ASP A 5 -18.27 -27.33 -8.10
CA ASP A 5 -18.02 -26.81 -6.75
C ASP A 5 -16.70 -27.42 -6.27
N ARG A 6 -15.63 -26.61 -6.34
CA ARG A 6 -14.33 -26.99 -5.79
C ARG A 6 -14.30 -26.69 -4.31
N THR A 7 -13.83 -27.63 -3.51
CA THR A 7 -13.76 -27.51 -2.06
C THR A 7 -12.33 -27.63 -1.57
N PHE A 8 -11.90 -26.67 -0.76
CA PHE A 8 -10.58 -26.61 -0.13
C PHE A 8 -10.72 -26.49 1.39
N ASP A 9 -9.66 -26.67 2.13
CA ASP A 9 -9.67 -26.39 3.56
C ASP A 9 -9.63 -24.89 3.81
N TYR A 10 -8.81 -24.13 3.04
CA TYR A 10 -8.73 -22.68 3.09
C TYR A 10 -8.86 -22.05 1.71
N VAL A 11 -9.56 -20.92 1.64
CA VAL A 11 -9.72 -20.12 0.42
C VAL A 11 -9.25 -18.70 0.68
N VAL A 12 -8.23 -18.25 -0.05
CA VAL A 12 -7.70 -16.88 0.02
C VAL A 12 -8.15 -16.12 -1.22
N ILE A 13 -8.80 -14.96 -1.04
CA ILE A 13 -9.38 -14.13 -2.10
C ILE A 13 -8.51 -12.89 -2.30
N GLY A 14 -7.82 -12.81 -3.43
CA GLY A 14 -6.84 -11.78 -3.78
C GLY A 14 -5.41 -12.25 -3.59
N GLY A 15 -4.70 -12.39 -4.70
CA GLY A 15 -3.29 -12.80 -4.76
C GLY A 15 -2.30 -11.65 -4.55
N GLY A 16 -2.70 -10.60 -3.77
CA GLY A 16 -1.86 -9.44 -3.48
C GLY A 16 -0.81 -9.69 -2.41
N SER A 17 -0.23 -8.60 -1.90
CA SER A 17 0.91 -8.62 -0.95
C SER A 17 0.67 -9.53 0.26
N ALA A 18 -0.47 -9.44 0.93
CA ALA A 18 -0.80 -10.27 2.08
C ALA A 18 -1.36 -11.64 1.70
N GLY A 19 -2.25 -11.70 0.69
CA GLY A 19 -2.91 -12.96 0.32
C GLY A 19 -1.95 -14.01 -0.20
N ALA A 20 -0.94 -13.61 -0.97
CA ALA A 20 0.13 -14.50 -1.44
C ALA A 20 0.94 -15.07 -0.26
N ALA A 21 1.34 -14.22 0.69
CA ALA A 21 2.06 -14.64 1.89
C ALA A 21 1.21 -15.61 2.74
N CYS A 22 -0.05 -15.27 2.99
CA CYS A 22 -0.97 -16.09 3.77
C CYS A 22 -1.17 -17.48 3.12
N ALA A 23 -1.48 -17.53 1.82
CA ALA A 23 -1.71 -18.79 1.11
C ALA A 23 -0.46 -19.68 1.08
N ALA A 24 0.73 -19.09 0.87
CA ALA A 24 1.99 -19.82 0.89
C ALA A 24 2.28 -20.42 2.27
N ARG A 25 2.07 -19.66 3.35
CA ARG A 25 2.28 -20.13 4.71
C ARG A 25 1.26 -21.19 5.13
N LEU A 26 0.01 -21.07 4.75
CA LEU A 26 -0.99 -22.09 5.03
C LEU A 26 -0.69 -23.42 4.32
N SER A 27 -0.21 -23.37 3.07
CA SER A 27 0.12 -24.55 2.27
C SER A 27 1.43 -25.25 2.66
N GLU A 28 2.19 -24.75 3.64
CA GLU A 28 3.35 -25.45 4.23
C GLU A 28 2.95 -26.77 4.90
N ASP A 29 1.74 -26.82 5.43
CA ASP A 29 1.14 -28.05 5.96
C ASP A 29 0.48 -28.83 4.82
N SER A 30 1.10 -29.94 4.42
CA SER A 30 0.61 -30.80 3.34
C SER A 30 -0.70 -31.52 3.64
N SER A 31 -1.18 -31.50 4.89
CA SER A 31 -2.46 -32.11 5.30
C SER A 31 -3.68 -31.23 4.97
N VAL A 32 -3.48 -29.97 4.60
CA VAL A 32 -4.54 -29.03 4.24
C VAL A 32 -4.42 -28.60 2.78
N THR A 33 -5.55 -28.34 2.15
CA THR A 33 -5.63 -27.81 0.78
C THR A 33 -5.93 -26.32 0.79
N VAL A 34 -5.21 -25.55 -0.03
CA VAL A 34 -5.33 -24.09 -0.10
C VAL A 34 -5.60 -23.65 -1.52
N ALA A 35 -6.67 -22.87 -1.72
CA ALA A 35 -6.91 -22.14 -2.98
C ALA A 35 -6.57 -20.66 -2.82
N LEU A 36 -5.83 -20.11 -3.78
CA LEU A 36 -5.61 -18.68 -3.94
C LEU A 36 -6.30 -18.19 -5.20
N ILE A 37 -7.21 -17.22 -5.06
CA ILE A 37 -8.02 -16.67 -6.15
C ILE A 37 -7.49 -15.28 -6.49
N GLU A 38 -7.21 -15.03 -7.76
CA GLU A 38 -6.75 -13.73 -8.27
C GLU A 38 -7.59 -13.32 -9.49
N ALA A 39 -8.02 -12.04 -9.50
CA ALA A 39 -8.82 -11.49 -10.59
C ALA A 39 -7.98 -11.23 -11.85
N GLY A 40 -6.72 -10.85 -11.68
CA GLY A 40 -5.78 -10.63 -12.77
C GLY A 40 -5.14 -11.90 -13.31
N PRO A 41 -4.25 -11.80 -14.29
CA PRO A 41 -3.47 -12.91 -14.80
C PRO A 41 -2.35 -13.33 -13.83
N ASP A 42 -1.76 -14.49 -14.10
CA ASP A 42 -0.45 -14.90 -13.59
C ASP A 42 0.62 -13.93 -14.12
N ASP A 43 1.57 -13.52 -13.27
CA ASP A 43 2.63 -12.58 -13.63
C ASP A 43 3.81 -13.24 -14.35
N ARG A 44 3.88 -14.58 -14.36
CA ARG A 44 4.96 -15.33 -15.03
C ARG A 44 4.97 -15.06 -16.53
N GLY A 45 6.12 -14.57 -17.02
CA GLY A 45 6.30 -14.25 -18.44
C GLY A 45 5.74 -12.89 -18.87
N ILE A 46 5.45 -12.00 -17.92
CA ILE A 46 5.07 -10.61 -18.17
C ILE A 46 6.25 -9.70 -17.76
N PRO A 47 7.13 -9.32 -18.71
CA PRO A 47 8.35 -8.59 -18.37
C PRO A 47 8.09 -7.26 -17.67
N GLU A 48 7.11 -6.47 -18.12
CA GLU A 48 6.74 -5.18 -17.54
C GLU A 48 6.27 -5.28 -16.08
N VAL A 49 5.80 -6.46 -15.65
CA VAL A 49 5.44 -6.73 -14.26
C VAL A 49 6.65 -7.20 -13.45
N LEU A 50 7.55 -7.97 -14.05
CA LEU A 50 8.68 -8.58 -13.37
C LEU A 50 9.90 -7.66 -13.27
N GLU A 51 10.15 -6.82 -14.28
CA GLU A 51 11.25 -5.87 -14.35
C GLU A 51 10.91 -4.59 -13.58
N LEU A 52 11.69 -4.27 -12.55
CA LEU A 52 11.34 -3.19 -11.63
C LEU A 52 11.42 -1.80 -12.28
N ASP A 53 12.35 -1.56 -13.18
CA ASP A 53 12.55 -0.29 -13.87
C ASP A 53 11.40 0.07 -14.82
N ARG A 54 10.50 -0.86 -15.11
CA ARG A 54 9.32 -0.69 -15.97
C ARG A 54 8.01 -0.43 -15.22
N TRP A 55 8.04 -0.26 -13.91
CA TRP A 55 6.81 -0.19 -13.10
C TRP A 55 5.87 0.95 -13.51
N MET A 56 6.38 2.07 -14.06
CA MET A 56 5.55 3.18 -14.53
C MET A 56 4.66 2.81 -15.73
N GLU A 57 5.06 1.80 -16.53
CA GLU A 57 4.24 1.29 -17.65
C GLU A 57 2.96 0.58 -17.18
N LEU A 58 2.89 0.23 -15.89
CA LEU A 58 1.76 -0.49 -15.31
C LEU A 58 0.61 0.43 -14.89
N LEU A 59 0.90 1.72 -14.67
CA LEU A 59 -0.11 2.71 -14.32
C LEU A 59 -1.10 2.90 -15.47
N GLU A 60 -2.40 2.90 -15.16
CA GLU A 60 -3.50 3.02 -16.13
C GLU A 60 -3.48 1.95 -17.25
N SER A 61 -2.74 0.85 -17.05
CA SER A 61 -2.62 -0.27 -17.99
C SER A 61 -3.73 -1.31 -17.81
N GLY A 62 -3.67 -2.39 -18.59
CA GLY A 62 -4.56 -3.56 -18.44
C GLY A 62 -4.38 -4.30 -17.10
N TYR A 63 -3.26 -4.08 -16.42
CA TYR A 63 -2.92 -4.65 -15.10
C TYR A 63 -3.29 -3.74 -13.94
N ASP A 64 -4.06 -2.68 -14.19
CA ASP A 64 -4.50 -1.71 -13.20
C ASP A 64 -6.04 -1.70 -13.08
N TRP A 65 -6.57 -1.65 -11.85
CA TRP A 65 -7.98 -1.38 -11.60
C TRP A 65 -8.33 0.08 -11.84
N ASP A 66 -7.37 0.99 -11.65
CA ASP A 66 -7.48 2.41 -11.97
C ASP A 66 -8.75 3.05 -11.38
N TYR A 67 -8.83 3.15 -10.04
CA TYR A 67 -10.01 3.68 -9.36
C TYR A 67 -10.03 5.22 -9.38
N PRO A 68 -11.03 5.86 -10.00
CA PRO A 68 -11.22 7.29 -9.86
C PRO A 68 -11.68 7.63 -8.43
N VAL A 69 -11.23 8.76 -7.91
CA VAL A 69 -11.76 9.32 -6.67
C VAL A 69 -13.09 10.06 -6.93
N GLU A 70 -13.92 10.16 -5.89
CA GLU A 70 -15.08 11.08 -5.93
C GLU A 70 -14.57 12.54 -5.97
N PRO A 71 -15.38 13.52 -6.41
CA PRO A 71 -14.98 14.92 -6.38
C PRO A 71 -14.50 15.34 -4.99
N GLN A 72 -13.32 15.96 -4.93
CA GLN A 72 -12.70 16.40 -3.68
C GLN A 72 -12.99 17.87 -3.40
N GLU A 73 -13.36 18.20 -2.16
CA GLU A 73 -13.67 19.57 -1.73
C GLU A 73 -12.39 20.42 -1.70
N ASN A 74 -11.31 19.89 -1.11
CA ASN A 74 -10.06 20.60 -0.88
C ASN A 74 -8.87 19.93 -1.59
N GLY A 75 -9.11 18.97 -2.46
CA GLY A 75 -8.09 18.19 -3.14
C GLY A 75 -8.31 18.02 -4.63
N ASN A 76 -7.37 17.32 -5.28
CA ASN A 76 -7.39 17.05 -6.70
C ASN A 76 -8.46 16.01 -7.07
N SER A 77 -9.55 16.43 -7.71
CA SER A 77 -10.65 15.57 -8.15
C SER A 77 -10.33 14.70 -9.37
N PHE A 78 -9.19 14.90 -10.00
CA PHE A 78 -8.75 14.10 -11.15
C PHE A 78 -7.81 12.96 -10.79
N LEU A 79 -7.53 12.82 -9.51
CA LEU A 79 -6.67 11.79 -8.97
C LEU A 79 -7.28 10.39 -9.19
N ARG A 80 -6.42 9.41 -9.41
CA ARG A 80 -6.80 8.01 -9.58
C ARG A 80 -5.92 7.13 -8.70
N HIS A 81 -6.53 6.17 -8.01
CA HIS A 81 -5.80 5.16 -7.27
C HIS A 81 -5.43 3.99 -8.17
N ALA A 82 -4.20 3.91 -8.61
CA ALA A 82 -3.65 2.74 -9.26
C ALA A 82 -3.62 1.55 -8.28
N ARG A 83 -4.32 0.48 -8.62
CA ARG A 83 -4.35 -0.77 -7.84
C ARG A 83 -4.18 -1.96 -8.76
N ALA A 84 -3.17 -2.76 -8.52
CA ALA A 84 -2.82 -3.85 -9.41
C ALA A 84 -3.92 -4.89 -9.59
N LYS A 85 -4.05 -5.36 -10.82
CA LYS A 85 -4.92 -6.44 -11.27
C LYS A 85 -4.07 -7.52 -11.92
N VAL A 86 -3.19 -8.09 -11.14
CA VAL A 86 -2.24 -9.14 -11.55
C VAL A 86 -1.78 -9.89 -10.31
N MET A 87 -1.29 -11.11 -10.47
CA MET A 87 -0.72 -11.90 -9.37
C MET A 87 0.40 -11.13 -8.65
N GLY A 88 0.38 -11.15 -7.32
CA GLY A 88 1.22 -10.32 -6.45
C GLY A 88 0.60 -8.97 -6.07
N GLY A 89 -0.51 -8.57 -6.71
CA GLY A 89 -1.20 -7.31 -6.42
C GLY A 89 -0.24 -6.12 -6.50
N CYS A 90 -0.40 -5.13 -5.61
CA CYS A 90 0.41 -3.93 -5.65
C CYS A 90 1.91 -4.15 -5.42
N SER A 91 2.34 -5.29 -4.86
CA SER A 91 3.78 -5.62 -4.82
C SER A 91 4.37 -5.93 -6.19
N SER A 92 3.53 -6.27 -7.18
CA SER A 92 3.90 -6.45 -8.59
C SER A 92 3.75 -5.19 -9.45
N HIS A 93 3.39 -4.05 -8.84
CA HIS A 93 3.00 -2.83 -9.54
C HIS A 93 3.69 -1.57 -8.98
N ASN A 94 4.18 -1.61 -7.74
CA ASN A 94 4.81 -0.50 -7.04
C ASN A 94 6.30 -0.33 -7.41
N SER A 95 6.92 0.74 -6.89
CA SER A 95 8.36 1.02 -7.03
C SER A 95 9.25 0.20 -6.07
N CYS A 96 8.71 -0.77 -5.36
CA CYS A 96 9.43 -1.68 -4.45
C CYS A 96 10.20 -1.01 -3.29
N ILE A 97 9.90 0.23 -2.93
CA ILE A 97 10.47 0.85 -1.73
C ILE A 97 10.08 0.02 -0.51
N ALA A 98 11.08 -0.43 0.24
CA ALA A 98 10.92 -1.40 1.31
C ALA A 98 11.27 -0.80 2.68
N PHE A 99 10.26 -0.71 3.55
CA PHE A 99 10.44 -0.31 4.94
C PHE A 99 9.92 -1.38 5.90
N TRP A 100 10.67 -1.62 6.95
CA TRP A 100 10.15 -2.30 8.13
C TRP A 100 9.05 -1.47 8.77
N PRO A 101 8.00 -2.10 9.32
CA PRO A 101 7.00 -1.36 10.09
C PRO A 101 7.68 -0.64 11.26
N PRO A 102 7.55 0.70 11.37
CA PRO A 102 8.18 1.47 12.45
C PRO A 102 7.72 1.01 13.83
N ALA A 103 8.63 1.06 14.80
CA ALA A 103 8.36 0.64 16.16
C ALA A 103 7.19 1.39 16.78
N GLU A 104 7.21 2.72 16.66
CA GLU A 104 6.21 3.61 17.23
C GLU A 104 4.83 3.35 16.64
N ASP A 105 4.75 3.14 15.33
CA ASP A 105 3.48 2.86 14.67
C ASP A 105 2.88 1.55 15.18
N MET A 106 3.70 0.51 15.33
CA MET A 106 3.25 -0.79 15.81
C MET A 106 2.84 -0.73 17.30
N ASP A 107 3.64 -0.08 18.13
CA ASP A 107 3.33 0.08 19.56
C ASP A 107 2.02 0.89 19.75
N ARG A 108 1.73 1.88 18.88
CA ARG A 108 0.48 2.64 18.88
C ARG A 108 -0.72 1.82 18.39
N TRP A 109 -0.53 0.92 17.43
CA TRP A 109 -1.60 0.01 17.01
C TRP A 109 -2.17 -0.77 18.19
N GLU A 110 -1.31 -1.26 19.08
CA GLU A 110 -1.75 -1.95 20.30
C GLU A 110 -2.29 -0.98 21.35
N SER A 111 -1.51 0.04 21.72
CA SER A 111 -1.81 0.90 22.87
C SER A 111 -2.97 1.87 22.65
N GLU A 112 -3.15 2.40 21.43
CA GLU A 112 -4.17 3.41 21.15
C GLU A 112 -5.39 2.86 20.41
N HIS A 113 -5.22 1.78 19.64
CA HIS A 113 -6.28 1.21 18.83
C HIS A 113 -6.77 -0.16 19.33
N GLY A 114 -6.15 -0.70 20.37
CA GLY A 114 -6.54 -1.99 20.97
C GLY A 114 -6.32 -3.17 20.03
N ALA A 115 -5.34 -3.06 19.14
CA ALA A 115 -4.88 -4.16 18.29
C ALA A 115 -3.89 -5.04 19.08
N ASP A 116 -4.40 -5.76 20.08
CA ASP A 116 -3.59 -6.58 20.98
C ASP A 116 -2.69 -7.56 20.21
N GLY A 117 -1.39 -7.56 20.53
CA GLY A 117 -0.39 -8.40 19.87
C GLY A 117 0.14 -7.85 18.55
N TRP A 118 -0.08 -6.57 18.24
CA TRP A 118 0.48 -5.91 17.03
C TRP A 118 1.59 -4.90 17.36
N ASN A 119 2.18 -4.96 18.56
CA ASN A 119 3.35 -4.16 18.91
C ASN A 119 4.62 -4.66 18.18
N LYS A 120 5.69 -3.86 18.23
CA LYS A 120 6.97 -4.17 17.56
C LYS A 120 7.56 -5.51 17.99
N ASP A 121 7.46 -5.87 19.27
CA ASP A 121 8.09 -7.09 19.78
C ASP A 121 7.45 -8.36 19.23
N THR A 122 6.19 -8.27 18.80
CA THR A 122 5.47 -9.38 18.16
C THR A 122 5.57 -9.35 16.64
N VAL A 123 5.63 -8.18 16.00
CA VAL A 123 5.64 -8.10 14.53
C VAL A 123 7.04 -8.18 13.92
N TRP A 124 8.07 -7.63 14.56
CA TRP A 124 9.42 -7.65 14.00
C TRP A 124 10.04 -9.04 13.81
N PRO A 125 9.81 -10.02 14.69
CA PRO A 125 10.22 -11.41 14.40
C PRO A 125 9.59 -11.97 13.13
N VAL A 126 8.35 -11.55 12.79
CA VAL A 126 7.67 -11.95 11.56
C VAL A 126 8.31 -11.25 10.34
N VAL A 127 8.63 -9.97 10.44
CA VAL A 127 9.33 -9.24 9.38
C VAL A 127 10.72 -9.84 9.13
N LYS A 128 11.46 -10.17 10.19
CA LYS A 128 12.74 -10.89 10.07
C LYS A 128 12.59 -12.23 9.34
N ARG A 129 11.52 -12.98 9.63
CA ARG A 129 11.24 -14.28 8.98
C ARG A 129 10.90 -14.14 7.50
N LEU A 130 10.28 -13.03 7.10
CA LEU A 130 9.87 -12.83 5.71
C LEU A 130 10.99 -12.33 4.80
N GLU A 131 12.06 -11.71 5.32
CA GLU A 131 13.09 -11.08 4.51
C GLU A 131 14.38 -11.91 4.37
N THR A 132 15.02 -11.74 3.23
CA THR A 132 16.47 -11.93 3.03
C THR A 132 17.05 -10.57 2.69
N ASN A 133 17.84 -9.99 3.61
CA ASN A 133 18.49 -8.70 3.37
C ASN A 133 19.90 -8.95 2.83
N GLU A 134 20.11 -8.63 1.54
CA GLU A 134 21.35 -8.91 0.82
C GLU A 134 22.54 -8.07 1.33
N ASP A 135 22.25 -6.89 1.90
CA ASP A 135 23.26 -5.93 2.35
C ASP A 135 23.42 -5.88 3.88
N ALA A 136 22.65 -6.68 4.61
CA ALA A 136 22.78 -6.77 6.06
C ALA A 136 24.04 -7.52 6.42
N GLY A 137 24.99 -6.83 7.06
CA GLY A 137 26.18 -7.43 7.60
C GLY A 137 25.96 -8.04 8.99
N PRO A 138 27.02 -8.64 9.58
CA PRO A 138 26.96 -9.25 10.91
C PRO A 138 26.61 -8.26 12.03
N ASP A 139 26.74 -6.96 11.77
CA ASP A 139 26.42 -5.88 12.72
C ASP A 139 24.93 -5.50 12.72
N ALA A 140 24.12 -6.14 11.87
CA ALA A 140 22.67 -5.91 11.76
C ALA A 140 21.85 -7.18 12.06
N PRO A 141 21.94 -7.74 13.27
CA PRO A 141 21.35 -9.04 13.63
C PRO A 141 19.82 -9.04 13.66
N HIS A 142 19.18 -7.87 13.57
CA HIS A 142 17.74 -7.72 13.46
C HIS A 142 17.23 -8.13 12.08
N HIS A 143 18.03 -8.01 11.01
CA HIS A 143 17.66 -8.44 9.68
C HIS A 143 17.58 -9.96 9.50
N GLY A 144 16.72 -10.39 8.57
CA GLY A 144 16.61 -11.77 8.12
C GLY A 144 17.61 -12.10 7.00
N ASP A 145 17.95 -13.39 6.87
CA ASP A 145 18.92 -13.91 5.90
C ASP A 145 18.39 -15.09 5.06
N SER A 146 17.13 -15.49 5.28
CA SER A 146 16.58 -16.72 4.70
C SER A 146 15.08 -16.65 4.39
N GLY A 147 14.50 -15.46 4.47
CA GLY A 147 13.11 -15.23 4.11
C GLY A 147 12.90 -15.13 2.59
N PRO A 148 11.66 -15.25 2.11
CA PRO A 148 11.34 -15.26 0.68
C PRO A 148 11.49 -13.90 -0.01
N VAL A 149 11.39 -12.78 0.72
CA VAL A 149 11.44 -11.42 0.18
C VAL A 149 12.87 -10.89 0.24
N HIS A 150 13.48 -10.68 -0.92
CA HIS A 150 14.84 -10.17 -1.03
C HIS A 150 14.84 -8.64 -0.97
N LEU A 151 15.60 -8.07 -0.04
CA LEU A 151 15.83 -6.64 0.11
C LEU A 151 17.28 -6.29 -0.20
N MET A 152 17.49 -5.19 -0.91
CA MET A 152 18.81 -4.64 -1.19
C MET A 152 18.80 -3.11 -1.11
N ASN A 153 19.96 -2.50 -0.86
CA ASN A 153 20.09 -1.05 -0.94
C ASN A 153 20.10 -0.60 -2.41
N VAL A 154 19.46 0.53 -2.69
CA VAL A 154 19.65 1.23 -3.96
C VAL A 154 21.11 1.68 -4.06
N PRO A 155 21.84 1.32 -5.14
CA PRO A 155 23.21 1.80 -5.32
C PRO A 155 23.24 3.32 -5.48
N PRO A 156 24.21 4.05 -4.90
CA PRO A 156 24.32 5.51 -5.04
C PRO A 156 24.91 5.89 -6.42
N ALA A 157 24.23 5.49 -7.49
CA ALA A 157 24.69 5.65 -8.86
C ALA A 157 24.24 6.96 -9.51
N ASP A 158 23.18 7.61 -8.98
CA ASP A 158 22.70 8.89 -9.46
C ASP A 158 23.52 10.06 -8.88
N PRO A 159 24.30 10.80 -9.70
CA PRO A 159 25.10 11.92 -9.19
C PRO A 159 24.26 13.10 -8.68
N CYS A 160 23.06 13.32 -9.24
CA CYS A 160 22.13 14.33 -8.73
C CYS A 160 21.62 13.95 -7.35
N GLY A 161 21.24 12.68 -7.17
CA GLY A 161 20.83 12.14 -5.89
C GLY A 161 21.92 12.21 -4.82
N VAL A 162 23.19 11.94 -5.18
CA VAL A 162 24.33 12.12 -4.27
C VAL A 162 24.46 13.57 -3.82
N SER A 163 24.40 14.53 -4.76
CA SER A 163 24.42 15.97 -4.44
C SER A 163 23.21 16.38 -3.58
N LEU A 164 22.06 15.77 -3.79
CA LEU A 164 20.87 16.04 -2.98
C LEU A 164 21.07 15.58 -1.52
N LEU A 165 21.71 14.44 -1.26
CA LEU A 165 22.02 14.00 0.11
C LEU A 165 22.99 14.96 0.82
N GLU A 166 23.98 15.49 0.09
CA GLU A 166 24.87 16.52 0.61
C GLU A 166 24.10 17.81 0.95
N ALA A 167 23.16 18.20 0.07
CA ALA A 167 22.28 19.35 0.29
C ALA A 167 21.33 19.13 1.49
N CYS A 168 20.79 17.93 1.67
CA CYS A 168 20.02 17.59 2.86
C CYS A 168 20.83 17.79 4.14
N ALA A 169 22.11 17.35 4.15
CA ALA A 169 22.99 17.53 5.29
C ALA A 169 23.29 19.01 5.57
N GLU A 170 23.53 19.83 4.53
CA GLU A 170 23.69 21.29 4.69
C GLU A 170 22.39 21.97 5.23
N ALA A 171 21.22 21.45 4.84
CA ALA A 171 19.93 21.89 5.34
C ALA A 171 19.56 21.32 6.73
N GLY A 172 20.48 20.60 7.41
CA GLY A 172 20.29 20.07 8.75
C GLY A 172 19.60 18.70 8.82
N LEU A 173 19.44 17.99 7.69
CA LEU A 173 18.93 16.62 7.62
C LEU A 173 20.10 15.66 7.34
N PRO A 174 20.65 14.98 8.36
CA PRO A 174 21.83 14.15 8.18
C PRO A 174 21.52 12.91 7.33
N THR A 175 22.56 12.32 6.73
CA THR A 175 22.44 10.98 6.15
C THR A 175 22.16 9.98 7.27
N THR A 176 21.04 9.26 7.17
CA THR A 176 20.59 8.26 8.15
C THR A 176 20.36 6.91 7.47
N LYS A 177 20.53 5.82 8.20
CA LYS A 177 20.17 4.50 7.69
C LYS A 177 18.70 4.23 7.93
N PHE A 178 18.05 3.58 6.96
CA PHE A 178 16.70 3.04 7.10
C PHE A 178 16.74 1.59 7.60
N ASN A 179 15.62 1.10 8.11
CA ASN A 179 15.44 -0.28 8.57
C ASN A 179 16.49 -0.73 9.60
N THR A 180 16.79 0.12 10.57
CA THR A 180 17.85 -0.16 11.57
C THR A 180 17.38 -1.01 12.75
N GLY A 181 16.11 -1.41 12.79
CA GLY A 181 15.50 -2.03 13.98
C GLY A 181 15.28 -1.02 15.13
N ASP A 182 15.06 0.24 14.78
CA ASP A 182 14.80 1.36 15.68
C ASP A 182 13.73 2.26 15.04
N THR A 183 13.48 3.41 15.63
CA THR A 183 12.55 4.43 15.14
C THR A 183 12.99 5.02 13.79
N VAL A 184 12.04 5.48 12.99
CA VAL A 184 12.35 6.33 11.84
C VAL A 184 12.81 7.70 12.34
N LYS A 185 13.97 8.14 11.88
CA LYS A 185 14.60 9.40 12.30
C LYS A 185 14.61 10.42 11.15
N ASN A 186 14.61 11.70 11.50
CA ASN A 186 14.86 12.77 10.55
C ASN A 186 16.21 12.58 9.84
N GLY A 187 16.22 12.76 8.53
CA GLY A 187 17.39 12.59 7.69
C GLY A 187 17.05 12.05 6.31
N ALA A 188 18.07 11.78 5.52
CA ALA A 188 17.92 11.33 4.14
C ALA A 188 18.86 10.18 3.80
N ASN A 189 18.46 9.30 2.89
CA ASN A 189 19.32 8.26 2.31
C ASN A 189 18.69 7.65 1.06
N PHE A 190 19.51 6.89 0.33
CA PHE A 190 19.00 5.95 -0.65
C PHE A 190 18.13 4.88 0.05
N PHE A 191 17.06 4.47 -0.63
CA PHE A 191 16.15 3.45 -0.11
C PHE A 191 16.76 2.05 -0.07
N GLN A 192 16.15 1.19 0.73
CA GLN A 192 16.13 -0.24 0.46
C GLN A 192 14.92 -0.57 -0.41
N ILE A 193 15.09 -1.52 -1.32
CA ILE A 193 14.05 -1.97 -2.24
C ILE A 193 13.91 -3.49 -2.21
N ASN A 194 12.69 -3.99 -2.40
CA ASN A 194 12.48 -5.44 -2.53
C ASN A 194 12.72 -5.89 -3.98
N ARG A 195 14.01 -6.14 -4.30
CA ARG A 195 14.52 -6.52 -5.60
C ARG A 195 15.56 -7.62 -5.45
N ARG A 196 15.62 -8.53 -6.42
CA ARG A 196 16.65 -9.56 -6.53
C ARG A 196 17.87 -9.05 -7.29
N ALA A 197 19.00 -9.73 -7.12
CA ALA A 197 20.25 -9.36 -7.78
C ALA A 197 20.19 -9.40 -9.32
N ASP A 198 19.30 -10.21 -9.89
CA ASP A 198 19.06 -10.29 -11.34
C ASP A 198 18.19 -9.16 -11.93
N GLY A 199 17.75 -8.22 -11.11
CA GLY A 199 16.88 -7.12 -11.50
C GLY A 199 15.39 -7.40 -11.33
N THR A 200 15.02 -8.63 -11.07
CA THR A 200 13.62 -9.01 -10.88
C THR A 200 13.06 -8.42 -9.60
N ARG A 201 11.86 -7.89 -9.66
CA ARG A 201 11.05 -7.47 -8.51
C ARG A 201 10.88 -8.62 -7.52
N SER A 202 11.16 -8.43 -6.25
CA SER A 202 10.83 -9.39 -5.19
C SER A 202 9.40 -9.14 -4.69
N SER A 203 8.43 -9.25 -5.62
CA SER A 203 7.01 -9.13 -5.30
C SER A 203 6.53 -10.31 -4.44
N SER A 204 5.34 -10.20 -3.85
CA SER A 204 4.75 -11.32 -3.12
C SER A 204 4.48 -12.54 -4.02
N SER A 205 4.21 -12.33 -5.31
CA SER A 205 4.10 -13.44 -6.27
C SER A 205 5.44 -14.15 -6.46
N VAL A 206 6.49 -13.40 -6.82
CA VAL A 206 7.83 -13.94 -7.05
C VAL A 206 8.41 -14.60 -5.79
N SER A 207 8.11 -14.01 -4.63
CA SER A 207 8.67 -14.45 -3.34
C SER A 207 7.93 -15.64 -2.73
N TYR A 208 6.60 -15.66 -2.79
CA TYR A 208 5.79 -16.65 -2.10
C TYR A 208 5.12 -17.65 -3.04
N ILE A 209 4.70 -17.24 -4.24
CA ILE A 209 3.85 -18.10 -5.10
C ILE A 209 4.66 -18.86 -6.16
N HIS A 210 5.63 -18.22 -6.81
CA HIS A 210 6.45 -18.91 -7.80
C HIS A 210 7.15 -20.15 -7.20
N PRO A 211 7.75 -20.10 -5.98
CA PRO A 211 8.42 -21.25 -5.38
C PRO A 211 7.49 -22.43 -5.01
N ILE A 212 6.19 -22.17 -4.86
CA ILE A 212 5.22 -23.17 -4.41
C ILE A 212 4.24 -23.62 -5.51
N SER A 213 4.45 -23.18 -6.74
CA SER A 213 3.53 -23.46 -7.86
C SER A 213 3.25 -24.94 -8.08
N ASP A 214 4.22 -25.80 -7.73
CA ASP A 214 4.14 -27.25 -7.91
C ASP A 214 3.73 -28.01 -6.64
N ARG A 215 3.34 -27.30 -5.54
CA ARG A 215 2.81 -27.97 -4.35
C ARG A 215 1.47 -28.63 -4.64
N GLU A 216 1.34 -29.92 -4.35
CA GLU A 216 0.12 -30.69 -4.62
C GLU A 216 -1.11 -30.18 -3.86
N ASN A 217 -0.92 -29.59 -2.68
CA ASN A 217 -1.97 -29.06 -1.83
C ASN A 217 -2.26 -27.57 -2.03
N PHE A 218 -1.60 -26.91 -2.99
CA PHE A 218 -1.83 -25.50 -3.35
C PHE A 218 -2.46 -25.40 -4.75
N THR A 219 -3.47 -24.55 -4.89
CA THR A 219 -4.13 -24.29 -6.18
C THR A 219 -4.23 -22.79 -6.42
N LEU A 220 -3.57 -22.31 -7.48
CA LEU A 220 -3.72 -20.94 -7.95
C LEU A 220 -4.84 -20.85 -9.00
N LEU A 221 -5.79 -19.94 -8.80
CA LEU A 221 -6.95 -19.69 -9.64
C LEU A 221 -6.92 -18.22 -10.12
N THR A 222 -6.35 -17.97 -11.29
CA THR A 222 -6.25 -16.62 -11.88
C THR A 222 -7.41 -16.34 -12.85
N GLY A 223 -7.66 -15.05 -13.15
CA GLY A 223 -8.74 -14.62 -14.01
C GLY A 223 -10.14 -14.78 -13.40
N LEU A 224 -10.23 -14.99 -12.09
CA LEU A 224 -11.49 -15.17 -11.35
C LEU A 224 -11.75 -13.99 -10.41
N ARG A 225 -12.78 -13.23 -10.70
CA ARG A 225 -13.20 -12.10 -9.88
C ARG A 225 -14.21 -12.51 -8.82
N ALA A 226 -13.94 -12.23 -7.55
CA ALA A 226 -14.88 -12.43 -6.45
C ALA A 226 -16.13 -11.57 -6.64
N LYS A 227 -17.31 -12.17 -6.46
CA LYS A 227 -18.61 -11.52 -6.60
C LYS A 227 -19.26 -11.27 -5.26
N GLU A 228 -19.42 -12.32 -4.46
CA GLU A 228 -19.98 -12.26 -3.10
C GLU A 228 -19.53 -13.49 -2.29
N LEU A 229 -19.48 -13.34 -0.97
CA LEU A 229 -19.18 -14.45 -0.04
C LEU A 229 -20.42 -15.32 0.14
N VAL A 230 -20.21 -16.61 0.35
CA VAL A 230 -21.28 -17.61 0.56
C VAL A 230 -21.34 -17.98 2.02
N PHE A 231 -22.54 -17.84 2.62
CA PHE A 231 -22.79 -18.14 4.04
C PHE A 231 -23.77 -19.30 4.23
N ASP A 232 -23.53 -20.07 5.29
CA ASP A 232 -24.50 -20.99 5.90
C ASP A 232 -24.79 -20.46 7.32
N GLY A 233 -25.96 -19.83 7.46
CA GLY A 233 -26.23 -19.01 8.63
C GLY A 233 -25.25 -17.82 8.75
N THR A 234 -24.48 -17.79 9.84
CA THR A 234 -23.41 -16.80 10.05
C THR A 234 -22.01 -17.32 9.68
N ARG A 235 -21.87 -18.58 9.27
CA ARG A 235 -20.61 -19.16 8.89
C ARG A 235 -20.31 -18.90 7.42
N CYS A 236 -19.18 -18.28 7.12
CA CYS A 236 -18.67 -18.19 5.76
C CYS A 236 -18.16 -19.54 5.29
N VAL A 237 -18.69 -20.05 4.17
CA VAL A 237 -18.38 -21.37 3.62
C VAL A 237 -17.79 -21.32 2.23
N GLY A 238 -17.49 -20.13 1.69
CA GLY A 238 -16.90 -19.98 0.37
C GLY A 238 -17.13 -18.62 -0.26
N VAL A 239 -16.88 -18.54 -1.55
CA VAL A 239 -17.04 -17.36 -2.38
C VAL A 239 -17.60 -17.72 -3.76
N ASP A 240 -18.54 -16.94 -4.25
CA ASP A 240 -18.94 -16.95 -5.65
C ASP A 240 -17.96 -16.11 -6.46
N VAL A 241 -17.39 -16.70 -7.50
CA VAL A 241 -16.45 -16.05 -8.42
C VAL A 241 -16.98 -16.06 -9.84
N VAL A 242 -16.57 -15.07 -10.62
CA VAL A 242 -16.90 -14.95 -12.05
C VAL A 242 -15.63 -15.02 -12.87
N ASP A 243 -15.63 -15.91 -13.85
CA ASP A 243 -14.58 -16.01 -14.85
C ASP A 243 -14.58 -14.78 -15.76
N ASN A 244 -13.45 -14.09 -15.83
CA ASN A 244 -13.32 -12.84 -16.62
C ASN A 244 -13.44 -13.09 -18.14
N GLN A 245 -13.15 -14.29 -18.62
CA GLN A 245 -13.17 -14.60 -20.04
C GLN A 245 -14.58 -14.96 -20.54
N PHE A 246 -15.33 -15.77 -19.77
CA PHE A 246 -16.61 -16.33 -20.20
C PHE A 246 -17.81 -15.83 -19.39
N GLY A 247 -17.58 -15.07 -18.32
CA GLY A 247 -18.65 -14.57 -17.43
C GLY A 247 -19.37 -15.68 -16.65
N ARG A 248 -18.79 -16.87 -16.53
CA ARG A 248 -19.39 -18.00 -15.81
C ARG A 248 -19.17 -17.83 -14.31
N THR A 249 -20.25 -18.00 -13.55
CA THR A 249 -20.18 -18.03 -12.08
C THR A 249 -19.92 -19.46 -11.61
N GLN A 250 -19.03 -19.61 -10.63
CA GLN A 250 -18.77 -20.85 -9.90
C GLN A 250 -18.57 -20.53 -8.41
N THR A 251 -18.85 -21.51 -7.55
CA THR A 251 -18.62 -21.38 -6.11
C THR A 251 -17.34 -22.12 -5.73
N ILE A 252 -16.43 -21.44 -5.03
CA ILE A 252 -15.24 -22.04 -4.42
C ILE A 252 -15.52 -22.14 -2.91
N ARG A 253 -15.54 -23.37 -2.38
CA ARG A 253 -15.92 -23.63 -0.98
C ARG A 253 -14.72 -23.82 -0.07
N ALA A 254 -14.86 -23.35 1.17
CA ALA A 254 -13.91 -23.55 2.25
C ALA A 254 -14.55 -24.41 3.36
N LYS A 255 -13.84 -25.45 3.82
CA LYS A 255 -14.24 -26.25 4.99
C LYS A 255 -13.82 -25.56 6.30
N GLY A 256 -12.64 -24.92 6.31
CA GLY A 256 -12.08 -24.18 7.42
C GLY A 256 -12.48 -22.71 7.36
N GLU A 257 -11.62 -21.86 6.79
CA GLU A 257 -11.84 -20.42 6.73
C GLU A 257 -11.65 -19.85 5.33
N VAL A 258 -12.32 -18.71 5.09
CA VAL A 258 -12.10 -17.81 3.96
C VAL A 258 -11.30 -16.61 4.45
N VAL A 259 -10.24 -16.23 3.71
CA VAL A 259 -9.46 -15.02 3.96
C VAL A 259 -9.67 -14.06 2.81
N VAL A 260 -10.19 -12.86 3.09
CA VAL A 260 -10.32 -11.78 2.09
C VAL A 260 -9.05 -10.94 2.12
N SER A 261 -8.39 -10.82 0.96
CA SER A 261 -7.15 -10.07 0.75
C SER A 261 -7.24 -9.23 -0.53
N ALA A 262 -8.43 -8.61 -0.78
CA ALA A 262 -8.71 -7.88 -2.01
C ALA A 262 -8.22 -6.42 -1.99
N GLY A 263 -7.49 -6.02 -0.94
CA GLY A 263 -6.93 -4.69 -0.75
C GLY A 263 -7.93 -3.67 -0.18
N ALA A 264 -7.42 -2.50 0.20
CA ALA A 264 -8.18 -1.48 0.92
C ALA A 264 -9.43 -0.95 0.17
N ILE A 265 -9.54 -1.19 -1.13
CA ILE A 265 -10.68 -0.72 -1.94
C ILE A 265 -11.71 -1.82 -2.19
N ASP A 266 -11.27 -3.01 -2.64
CA ASP A 266 -12.24 -4.07 -2.97
C ASP A 266 -12.62 -4.95 -1.77
N THR A 267 -11.86 -4.99 -0.70
CA THR A 267 -12.22 -5.74 0.52
C THR A 267 -13.50 -5.20 1.17
N PRO A 268 -13.63 -3.90 1.51
CA PRO A 268 -14.88 -3.38 2.05
C PRO A 268 -16.04 -3.53 1.06
N LYS A 269 -15.79 -3.38 -0.24
CA LYS A 269 -16.80 -3.60 -1.28
C LYS A 269 -17.32 -5.04 -1.26
N LEU A 270 -16.44 -6.03 -1.21
CA LEU A 270 -16.83 -7.46 -1.16
C LEU A 270 -17.62 -7.77 0.10
N LEU A 271 -17.21 -7.26 1.26
CA LEU A 271 -17.96 -7.42 2.52
C LEU A 271 -19.37 -6.81 2.41
N MET A 272 -19.48 -5.59 1.90
CA MET A 272 -20.78 -4.92 1.73
C MET A 272 -21.68 -5.66 0.74
N LEU A 273 -21.17 -6.10 -0.41
CA LEU A 273 -21.93 -6.92 -1.38
C LEU A 273 -22.43 -8.23 -0.76
N SER A 274 -21.76 -8.72 0.27
CA SER A 274 -22.08 -9.96 1.01
C SER A 274 -22.94 -9.71 2.25
N GLY A 275 -23.47 -8.49 2.44
CA GLY A 275 -24.34 -8.16 3.56
C GLY A 275 -23.66 -7.76 4.86
N ILE A 276 -22.35 -7.53 4.86
CA ILE A 276 -21.57 -7.09 6.02
C ILE A 276 -21.15 -5.62 5.83
N GLY A 277 -21.77 -4.70 6.55
CA GLY A 277 -21.49 -3.26 6.39
C GLY A 277 -22.54 -2.37 7.04
N PRO A 278 -22.49 -1.04 6.77
CA PRO A 278 -23.45 -0.10 7.34
C PRO A 278 -24.90 -0.41 6.89
N THR A 279 -25.77 -0.72 7.84
CA THR A 279 -27.15 -1.16 7.58
C THR A 279 -27.92 -0.25 6.64
N VAL A 280 -27.84 1.07 6.82
CA VAL A 280 -28.56 2.05 5.99
C VAL A 280 -28.09 1.95 4.55
N HIS A 281 -26.78 1.98 4.34
CA HIS A 281 -26.17 1.90 3.00
C HIS A 281 -26.49 0.59 2.27
N LEU A 282 -26.43 -0.55 2.96
CA LEU A 282 -26.78 -1.85 2.37
C LEU A 282 -28.24 -1.87 1.89
N ARG A 283 -29.17 -1.35 2.71
CA ARG A 283 -30.59 -1.28 2.37
C ARG A 283 -30.88 -0.35 1.19
N GLU A 284 -30.16 0.78 1.08
CA GLU A 284 -30.27 1.70 -0.08
C GLU A 284 -29.91 1.00 -1.38
N HIS A 285 -29.00 0.03 -1.34
CA HIS A 285 -28.61 -0.78 -2.50
C HIS A 285 -29.42 -2.09 -2.65
N GLY A 286 -30.45 -2.31 -1.81
CA GLY A 286 -31.28 -3.52 -1.85
C GLY A 286 -30.51 -4.80 -1.46
N ILE A 287 -29.49 -4.68 -0.61
CA ILE A 287 -28.68 -5.78 -0.08
C ILE A 287 -29.23 -6.17 1.30
N GLY A 288 -29.43 -7.48 1.52
CA GLY A 288 -29.80 -8.02 2.82
C GLY A 288 -28.68 -7.82 3.84
N VAL A 289 -29.04 -7.37 5.04
CA VAL A 289 -28.06 -7.16 6.13
C VAL A 289 -27.83 -8.47 6.86
N LEU A 290 -26.63 -9.01 6.78
CA LEU A 290 -26.16 -10.14 7.58
C LEU A 290 -25.59 -9.64 8.92
N VAL A 291 -24.70 -8.63 8.85
CA VAL A 291 -24.09 -7.99 10.02
C VAL A 291 -24.10 -6.48 9.83
N ASP A 292 -24.63 -5.76 10.82
CA ASP A 292 -24.45 -4.29 10.89
C ASP A 292 -23.05 -3.97 11.37
N SER A 293 -22.21 -3.52 10.44
CA SER A 293 -20.79 -3.19 10.69
C SER A 293 -20.47 -1.81 10.13
N PRO A 294 -20.73 -0.73 10.88
CA PRO A 294 -20.61 0.64 10.39
C PRO A 294 -19.19 1.05 10.02
N GLY A 295 -18.16 0.34 10.51
CA GLY A 295 -16.76 0.58 10.20
C GLY A 295 -16.31 0.03 8.84
N VAL A 296 -17.09 -0.86 8.19
CA VAL A 296 -16.75 -1.37 6.85
C VAL A 296 -16.84 -0.25 5.82
N GLY A 297 -15.73 0.02 5.14
CA GLY A 297 -15.59 1.11 4.17
C GLY A 297 -15.33 2.49 4.79
N ALA A 298 -15.39 2.63 6.11
CA ALA A 298 -15.04 3.86 6.82
C ALA A 298 -13.52 3.96 7.06
N HIS A 299 -13.07 5.15 7.49
CA HIS A 299 -11.67 5.39 7.90
C HIS A 299 -10.62 5.16 6.81
N LEU A 300 -10.96 5.34 5.53
CA LEU A 300 -9.95 5.38 4.49
C LEU A 300 -8.89 6.41 4.85
N GLN A 301 -7.65 5.97 4.94
CA GLN A 301 -6.47 6.78 5.15
C GLN A 301 -5.53 6.60 3.97
N ASP A 302 -4.77 7.64 3.66
CA ASP A 302 -3.78 7.62 2.59
C ASP A 302 -2.68 8.63 2.87
N HIS A 303 -1.57 8.55 2.17
CA HIS A 303 -0.55 9.59 2.15
C HIS A 303 -0.81 10.53 0.98
N PRO A 304 -1.38 11.73 1.20
CA PRO A 304 -1.44 12.75 0.16
C PRO A 304 -0.04 13.20 -0.20
N GLU A 305 0.23 13.40 -1.47
CA GLU A 305 1.55 13.71 -2.01
C GLU A 305 1.50 15.00 -2.83
N GLY A 306 2.30 15.98 -2.44
CA GLY A 306 2.59 17.16 -3.27
C GLY A 306 3.72 16.86 -4.24
N VAL A 307 3.97 17.80 -5.15
CA VAL A 307 5.11 17.70 -6.07
C VAL A 307 5.72 19.08 -6.28
N ILE A 308 7.05 19.13 -6.35
CA ILE A 308 7.83 20.30 -6.73
C ILE A 308 8.97 19.86 -7.64
N SER A 309 9.20 20.53 -8.76
CA SER A 309 10.15 20.09 -9.79
C SER A 309 11.02 21.23 -10.30
N TRP A 310 12.21 20.86 -10.73
CA TRP A 310 13.21 21.76 -11.33
C TRP A 310 13.72 21.20 -12.64
N ALA A 311 13.88 22.06 -13.65
CA ALA A 311 14.67 21.74 -14.83
C ALA A 311 16.11 21.44 -14.41
N ALA A 312 16.70 20.37 -14.95
CA ALA A 312 18.07 20.01 -14.61
C ALA A 312 19.05 20.74 -15.55
N LYS A 313 20.11 21.32 -15.00
CA LYS A 313 21.20 21.97 -15.74
C LYS A 313 22.12 20.98 -16.46
N LYS A 314 22.15 19.73 -15.99
CA LYS A 314 22.93 18.62 -16.54
C LYS A 314 21.99 17.50 -16.95
N PRO A 315 22.37 16.62 -17.88
CA PRO A 315 21.58 15.44 -18.19
C PRO A 315 21.32 14.60 -16.93
N MET A 316 20.07 14.24 -16.72
CA MET A 316 19.68 13.27 -15.69
C MET A 316 20.13 11.86 -16.07
N VAL A 317 20.08 10.93 -15.14
CA VAL A 317 20.43 9.52 -15.37
C VAL A 317 19.54 8.91 -16.45
N GLU A 318 20.12 8.10 -17.34
CA GLU A 318 19.37 7.40 -18.39
C GLU A 318 18.66 6.16 -17.87
N SER A 319 19.15 5.57 -16.77
CA SER A 319 18.57 4.40 -16.14
C SER A 319 18.76 4.44 -14.62
N SER A 320 17.79 3.91 -13.93
CA SER A 320 17.73 3.84 -12.48
C SER A 320 17.14 2.48 -12.08
N THR A 321 17.22 2.13 -10.80
CA THR A 321 16.58 0.90 -10.30
C THR A 321 15.06 1.00 -10.35
N GLN A 322 14.50 2.19 -10.04
CA GLN A 322 13.04 2.39 -9.97
C GLN A 322 12.61 3.88 -10.00
N TRP A 323 13.53 4.82 -10.31
CA TRP A 323 13.33 6.26 -10.51
C TRP A 323 13.06 7.09 -9.23
N TRP A 324 12.58 6.50 -8.14
CA TRP A 324 12.40 7.10 -6.81
C TRP A 324 13.40 6.48 -5.83
N GLU A 325 14.62 7.00 -5.77
CA GLU A 325 15.73 6.29 -5.13
C GLU A 325 16.11 6.80 -3.74
N ILE A 326 15.67 8.01 -3.35
CA ILE A 326 16.02 8.64 -2.07
C ILE A 326 14.75 8.99 -1.30
N GLY A 327 14.78 8.70 0.01
CA GLY A 327 13.81 9.16 0.98
C GLY A 327 14.40 10.23 1.89
N ILE A 328 13.59 11.22 2.21
CA ILE A 328 13.90 12.29 3.15
C ILE A 328 12.78 12.33 4.18
N PHE A 329 13.14 12.23 5.47
CA PHE A 329 12.19 12.33 6.58
C PHE A 329 12.46 13.57 7.40
N ASP A 330 11.41 14.29 7.77
CA ASP A 330 11.51 15.46 8.66
C ASP A 330 10.30 15.52 9.60
N THR A 331 10.47 16.16 10.74
CA THR A 331 9.40 16.43 11.70
C THR A 331 9.09 17.91 11.65
N VAL A 332 7.91 18.26 11.16
CA VAL A 332 7.44 19.64 11.04
C VAL A 332 6.74 20.09 12.32
N ASP A 333 6.01 19.19 12.97
CA ASP A 333 5.33 19.46 14.24
C ASP A 333 6.23 19.00 15.40
N ASP A 334 6.86 19.95 16.09
CA ASP A 334 7.85 19.72 17.16
C ASP A 334 7.34 18.85 18.33
N GLY A 335 6.02 18.61 18.40
CA GLY A 335 5.41 17.78 19.45
C GLY A 335 5.40 16.28 19.15
N LEU A 336 5.87 15.85 17.96
CA LEU A 336 5.80 14.47 17.56
C LEU A 336 7.10 13.69 17.87
N ASP A 337 6.94 12.41 18.15
CA ASP A 337 8.01 11.44 18.40
C ASP A 337 8.50 10.73 17.13
N ARG A 338 7.93 11.07 15.97
CA ARG A 338 8.18 10.47 14.67
C ARG A 338 8.02 11.52 13.55
N PRO A 339 8.65 11.31 12.37
CA PRO A 339 8.47 12.20 11.23
C PRO A 339 7.01 12.25 10.76
N ASP A 340 6.50 13.46 10.51
CA ASP A 340 5.19 13.70 9.92
C ASP A 340 5.25 14.14 8.45
N LEU A 341 6.46 14.34 7.94
CA LEU A 341 6.78 14.65 6.56
C LEU A 341 7.77 13.64 6.01
N MET A 342 7.45 13.04 4.87
CA MET A 342 8.37 12.28 4.05
C MET A 342 8.44 12.91 2.66
N MET A 343 9.59 12.87 2.00
CA MET A 343 9.73 13.24 0.60
C MET A 343 10.43 12.13 -0.16
N HIS A 344 9.97 11.85 -1.37
CA HIS A 344 10.72 11.02 -2.31
C HIS A 344 11.43 11.93 -3.32
N TYR A 345 12.64 11.57 -3.69
CA TYR A 345 13.35 12.17 -4.81
C TYR A 345 13.11 11.32 -6.05
N GLY A 346 12.62 11.96 -7.12
CA GLY A 346 12.45 11.36 -8.43
C GLY A 346 13.41 11.97 -9.46
N SER A 347 14.15 11.11 -10.16
CA SER A 347 15.05 11.50 -11.27
C SER A 347 14.31 11.63 -12.62
N VAL A 348 13.01 11.92 -12.57
CA VAL A 348 12.08 12.05 -13.70
C VAL A 348 11.10 13.20 -13.45
N PRO A 349 10.48 13.79 -14.50
CA PRO A 349 9.35 14.67 -14.30
C PRO A 349 8.16 13.88 -13.73
N PHE A 350 7.53 14.40 -12.68
CA PHE A 350 6.33 13.80 -12.09
C PHE A 350 5.18 14.80 -12.27
N ASP A 351 4.74 14.98 -13.51
CA ASP A 351 3.95 16.12 -13.97
C ASP A 351 2.53 15.77 -14.43
N MET A 352 2.07 14.55 -14.19
CA MET A 352 0.75 14.06 -14.66
C MET A 352 -0.44 14.95 -14.24
N HIS A 353 -0.36 15.62 -13.11
CA HIS A 353 -1.41 16.53 -12.63
C HIS A 353 -1.07 18.00 -12.88
N THR A 354 0.20 18.39 -12.87
CA THR A 354 0.64 19.77 -13.11
C THR A 354 0.51 20.18 -14.57
N MET A 355 0.81 19.28 -15.53
CA MET A 355 0.57 19.50 -16.95
C MET A 355 -0.89 19.84 -17.26
N ARG A 356 -1.84 19.19 -16.60
CA ARG A 356 -3.27 19.48 -16.75
C ARG A 356 -3.63 20.90 -16.34
N GLN A 357 -2.92 21.46 -15.38
CA GLN A 357 -3.08 22.83 -14.90
C GLN A 357 -2.28 23.85 -15.71
N GLY A 358 -1.55 23.41 -16.74
CA GLY A 358 -0.79 24.28 -17.64
C GLY A 358 0.60 24.66 -17.12
N TYR A 359 1.12 23.99 -16.10
CA TYR A 359 2.49 24.17 -15.66
C TYR A 359 3.49 23.66 -16.71
N PRO A 360 4.68 24.30 -16.82
CA PRO A 360 5.72 23.84 -17.73
C PRO A 360 6.25 22.47 -17.30
N THR A 361 6.70 21.68 -18.27
CA THR A 361 7.37 20.40 -18.03
C THR A 361 8.68 20.33 -18.82
N ASP A 362 9.64 19.55 -18.34
CA ASP A 362 10.90 19.28 -19.00
C ASP A 362 11.28 17.81 -18.74
N GLU A 363 11.54 17.03 -19.79
CA GLU A 363 11.99 15.64 -19.67
C GLU A 363 13.32 15.54 -18.91
N ASN A 364 14.18 16.56 -19.00
CA ASN A 364 15.41 16.66 -18.25
C ASN A 364 15.19 17.43 -16.93
N SER A 365 14.50 16.82 -16.00
CA SER A 365 14.13 17.41 -14.72
C SER A 365 14.22 16.39 -13.58
N PHE A 366 14.16 16.90 -12.36
CA PHE A 366 14.02 16.09 -11.15
C PHE A 366 12.94 16.70 -10.25
N CYS A 367 12.38 15.89 -9.38
CA CYS A 367 11.34 16.34 -8.46
C CYS A 367 11.61 15.88 -7.03
N LEU A 368 11.01 16.61 -6.09
CA LEU A 368 10.77 16.15 -4.73
C LEU A 368 9.26 16.04 -4.52
N THR A 369 8.83 14.95 -3.89
CA THR A 369 7.42 14.72 -3.65
C THR A 369 7.13 14.61 -2.14
N PRO A 370 6.90 15.77 -1.47
CA PRO A 370 6.52 15.78 -0.07
C PRO A 370 5.17 15.08 0.14
N ASN A 371 5.08 14.27 1.18
CA ASN A 371 3.84 13.63 1.58
C ASN A 371 3.65 13.68 3.10
N VAL A 372 2.38 13.69 3.53
CA VAL A 372 2.00 13.72 4.94
C VAL A 372 1.87 12.29 5.43
N THR A 373 2.79 11.85 6.31
CA THR A 373 2.86 10.45 6.75
C THR A 373 1.72 10.06 7.69
N HIS A 374 1.21 11.00 8.48
CA HIS A 374 0.12 10.80 9.43
C HIS A 374 -1.04 11.75 9.15
N ALA A 375 -1.54 11.72 7.90
CA ALA A 375 -2.68 12.54 7.52
C ALA A 375 -3.88 12.32 8.46
N LYS A 376 -4.52 13.41 8.88
CA LYS A 376 -5.68 13.41 9.79
C LYS A 376 -7.00 13.33 9.06
N SER A 377 -7.03 13.64 7.77
CA SER A 377 -8.22 13.45 6.93
C SER A 377 -8.66 11.99 6.90
N ARG A 378 -9.96 11.76 6.94
CA ARG A 378 -10.54 10.41 6.92
C ARG A 378 -11.61 10.30 5.85
N GLY A 379 -11.38 9.39 4.94
CA GLY A 379 -12.25 9.11 3.82
C GLY A 379 -13.10 7.85 3.96
N SER A 380 -13.65 7.40 2.84
CA SER A 380 -14.46 6.20 2.79
C SER A 380 -14.39 5.48 1.44
N VAL A 381 -14.69 4.19 1.46
CA VAL A 381 -14.96 3.37 0.28
C VAL A 381 -16.35 2.77 0.41
N MET A 382 -17.29 3.19 -0.47
CA MET A 382 -18.69 2.81 -0.37
C MET A 382 -19.19 2.23 -1.70
N LEU A 383 -20.24 1.42 -1.67
CA LEU A 383 -20.84 0.88 -2.90
C LEU A 383 -21.38 2.00 -3.78
N ARG A 384 -21.18 1.88 -5.08
CA ARG A 384 -21.87 2.68 -6.10
C ARG A 384 -23.18 2.02 -6.53
N SER A 385 -23.20 0.69 -6.53
CA SER A 385 -24.37 -0.14 -6.82
C SER A 385 -24.19 -1.55 -6.22
N ARG A 386 -25.20 -2.40 -6.34
CA ARG A 386 -25.12 -3.83 -6.00
C ARG A 386 -24.41 -4.69 -7.06
N ASP A 387 -24.05 -4.13 -8.21
CA ASP A 387 -23.33 -4.85 -9.25
C ASP A 387 -21.84 -4.94 -8.90
N PHE A 388 -21.33 -6.15 -8.67
CA PHE A 388 -19.93 -6.38 -8.33
C PHE A 388 -18.94 -5.86 -9.38
N ARG A 389 -19.39 -5.62 -10.62
CA ARG A 389 -18.57 -5.10 -11.71
C ARG A 389 -18.30 -3.62 -11.58
N ASP A 390 -19.18 -2.88 -10.94
CA ASP A 390 -19.01 -1.45 -10.75
C ASP A 390 -17.87 -1.15 -9.78
N LYS A 391 -17.05 -0.14 -10.11
CA LYS A 391 -16.05 0.39 -9.18
C LYS A 391 -16.77 1.04 -8.00
N PRO A 392 -16.28 0.88 -6.76
CA PRO A 392 -16.87 1.55 -5.61
C PRO A 392 -16.67 3.07 -5.70
N ARG A 393 -17.34 3.81 -4.82
CA ARG A 393 -17.07 5.21 -4.57
C ARG A 393 -15.86 5.28 -3.65
N VAL A 394 -14.75 5.86 -4.13
CA VAL A 394 -13.53 6.06 -3.36
C VAL A 394 -13.43 7.56 -3.06
N ASP A 395 -13.63 7.92 -1.81
CA ASP A 395 -13.60 9.31 -1.35
C ASP A 395 -12.56 9.48 -0.24
N PRO A 396 -11.32 9.83 -0.56
CA PRO A 396 -10.26 10.04 0.43
C PRO A 396 -10.47 11.25 1.31
N ARG A 397 -11.23 12.26 0.86
CA ARG A 397 -11.46 13.52 1.57
C ARG A 397 -10.18 14.24 1.95
N TYR A 398 -9.24 14.32 1.01
CA TYR A 398 -7.94 14.97 1.24
C TYR A 398 -8.10 16.41 1.75
N PHE A 399 -7.25 16.80 2.71
CA PHE A 399 -7.18 18.13 3.30
C PHE A 399 -8.52 18.61 3.89
N THR A 400 -9.31 17.69 4.45
CA THR A 400 -10.58 18.02 5.11
C THR A 400 -10.52 17.87 6.63
N ASP A 401 -9.35 17.65 7.19
CA ASP A 401 -9.15 17.61 8.62
C ASP A 401 -9.48 18.99 9.26
N PRO A 402 -10.21 19.01 10.39
CA PRO A 402 -10.74 20.27 10.95
C PRO A 402 -9.67 21.30 11.34
N ASP A 403 -8.47 20.83 11.67
CA ASP A 403 -7.39 21.68 12.17
C ASP A 403 -6.47 22.17 11.04
N GLY A 404 -6.70 21.78 9.77
CA GLY A 404 -5.86 22.11 8.61
C GLY A 404 -4.43 21.56 8.72
N TYR A 405 -4.25 20.49 9.49
CA TYR A 405 -2.95 19.88 9.72
C TYR A 405 -2.33 19.36 8.43
N ASP A 406 -3.10 18.58 7.64
CA ASP A 406 -2.59 17.94 6.43
C ASP A 406 -2.06 18.97 5.42
N MET A 407 -2.81 20.06 5.20
CA MET A 407 -2.41 21.12 4.29
C MET A 407 -1.19 21.89 4.84
N ARG A 408 -1.13 22.16 6.15
CA ARG A 408 0.00 22.84 6.79
C ARG A 408 1.30 22.04 6.65
N ILE A 409 1.26 20.70 6.86
CA ILE A 409 2.44 19.85 6.68
C ILE A 409 2.85 19.79 5.21
N MET A 410 1.90 19.72 4.28
CA MET A 410 2.19 19.72 2.85
C MET A 410 2.86 21.02 2.38
N ILE A 411 2.36 22.19 2.82
CA ILE A 411 2.98 23.50 2.54
C ILE A 411 4.40 23.56 3.10
N ALA A 412 4.58 23.09 4.34
CA ALA A 412 5.91 23.02 4.95
C ALA A 412 6.85 22.12 4.13
N GLY A 413 6.34 20.99 3.59
CA GLY A 413 7.08 20.09 2.71
C GLY A 413 7.56 20.75 1.43
N ILE A 414 6.71 21.53 0.74
CA ILE A 414 7.13 22.31 -0.44
C ILE A 414 8.23 23.32 -0.09
N ARG A 415 8.09 24.04 1.04
CA ARG A 415 9.11 24.98 1.49
C ARG A 415 10.42 24.30 1.88
N ARG A 416 10.31 23.14 2.55
CA ARG A 416 11.48 22.35 2.92
C ARG A 416 12.23 21.82 1.69
N ALA A 417 11.52 21.40 0.65
CA ALA A 417 12.11 21.00 -0.63
C ALA A 417 12.88 22.16 -1.28
N ARG A 418 12.31 23.38 -1.28
CA ARG A 418 13.01 24.59 -1.77
C ARG A 418 14.27 24.90 -0.95
N ASP A 419 14.19 24.80 0.37
CA ASP A 419 15.34 25.00 1.25
C ASP A 419 16.48 24.02 0.91
N ILE A 420 16.19 22.72 0.79
CA ILE A 420 17.18 21.69 0.43
C ILE A 420 17.80 21.98 -0.95
N VAL A 421 16.97 22.25 -1.96
CA VAL A 421 17.47 22.47 -3.33
C VAL A 421 18.22 23.80 -3.47
N SER A 422 18.04 24.75 -2.56
CA SER A 422 18.80 26.01 -2.52
C SER A 422 20.23 25.85 -1.99
N GLN A 423 20.58 24.72 -1.38
CA GLN A 423 21.91 24.49 -0.82
C GLN A 423 22.98 24.31 -1.91
N SER A 424 24.24 24.57 -1.52
CA SER A 424 25.37 24.65 -2.46
C SER A 424 25.59 23.40 -3.33
N PRO A 425 25.39 22.14 -2.87
CA PRO A 425 25.59 20.96 -3.72
C PRO A 425 24.61 20.88 -4.90
N MET A 426 23.41 21.46 -4.76
CA MET A 426 22.41 21.48 -5.83
C MET A 426 22.62 22.59 -6.88
N ALA A 427 23.53 23.52 -6.65
CA ALA A 427 23.77 24.65 -7.56
C ALA A 427 24.15 24.22 -8.98
N GLU A 428 24.80 23.08 -9.14
CA GLU A 428 25.17 22.52 -10.46
C GLU A 428 24.04 21.77 -11.15
N TRP A 429 22.98 21.37 -10.42
CA TRP A 429 21.87 20.57 -10.91
C TRP A 429 20.59 21.37 -11.09
N ALA A 430 20.18 22.16 -10.09
CA ALA A 430 18.91 22.86 -10.08
C ALA A 430 18.92 24.06 -11.04
N GLY A 431 18.08 23.99 -12.05
CA GLY A 431 17.73 25.08 -12.95
C GLY A 431 16.52 25.88 -12.45
N GLU A 432 15.61 26.22 -13.35
CA GLU A 432 14.35 26.88 -13.04
C GLU A 432 13.40 25.92 -12.32
N GLU A 433 12.71 26.41 -11.28
CA GLU A 433 11.60 25.69 -10.66
C GLU A 433 10.42 25.70 -11.64
N LEU A 434 10.05 24.51 -12.13
CA LEU A 434 9.00 24.34 -13.12
C LEU A 434 7.61 24.47 -12.52
N PHE A 435 7.40 23.84 -11.36
CA PHE A 435 6.16 23.93 -10.59
C PHE A 435 6.44 23.76 -9.08
N PRO A 436 5.70 24.46 -8.23
CA PRO A 436 4.67 25.45 -8.52
C PRO A 436 5.19 26.73 -9.20
N GLY A 437 6.50 26.94 -9.25
CA GLY A 437 7.15 28.13 -9.76
C GLY A 437 7.50 29.12 -8.65
N LYS A 438 8.64 29.83 -8.82
CA LYS A 438 9.24 30.71 -7.81
C LYS A 438 8.33 31.85 -7.31
N ASP A 439 7.29 32.20 -8.07
CA ASP A 439 6.40 33.31 -7.72
C ASP A 439 5.25 32.87 -6.81
N VAL A 440 5.02 31.56 -6.63
CA VAL A 440 4.02 30.97 -5.69
C VAL A 440 4.65 30.86 -4.31
N GLN A 441 4.34 31.80 -3.39
CA GLN A 441 5.08 31.94 -2.13
C GLN A 441 4.18 31.94 -0.87
N THR A 442 2.97 32.50 -0.93
CA THR A 442 2.10 32.57 0.24
C THR A 442 1.47 31.21 0.57
N ASP A 443 0.96 31.05 1.79
CA ASP A 443 0.27 29.83 2.19
C ASP A 443 -0.98 29.59 1.34
N GLU A 444 -1.70 30.66 1.00
CA GLU A 444 -2.89 30.59 0.18
C GLU A 444 -2.57 30.13 -1.26
N GLU A 445 -1.52 30.69 -1.88
CA GLU A 445 -1.08 30.30 -3.22
C GLU A 445 -0.59 28.84 -3.26
N LEU A 446 0.17 28.43 -2.24
CA LEU A 446 0.63 27.04 -2.11
C LEU A 446 -0.53 26.09 -1.87
N ALA A 447 -1.51 26.45 -1.04
CA ALA A 447 -2.70 25.63 -0.80
C ALA A 447 -3.53 25.45 -2.09
N GLU A 448 -3.71 26.51 -2.89
CA GLU A 448 -4.40 26.46 -4.17
C GLU A 448 -3.66 25.53 -5.16
N TYR A 449 -2.33 25.69 -5.25
CA TYR A 449 -1.48 24.79 -6.05
C TYR A 449 -1.63 23.33 -5.61
N ILE A 450 -1.45 23.04 -4.33
CA ILE A 450 -1.54 21.69 -3.77
C ILE A 450 -2.93 21.11 -4.06
N SER A 451 -4.00 21.84 -3.77
CA SER A 451 -5.38 21.37 -3.96
C SER A 451 -5.69 20.97 -5.39
N SER A 452 -5.05 21.63 -6.36
CA SER A 452 -5.30 21.37 -7.79
C SER A 452 -4.36 20.34 -8.42
N THR A 453 -3.20 20.07 -7.80
CA THR A 453 -2.12 19.27 -8.43
C THR A 453 -1.63 18.09 -7.60
N HIS A 454 -1.99 17.99 -6.31
CA HIS A 454 -1.50 16.89 -5.47
C HIS A 454 -1.84 15.52 -6.05
N ASN A 455 -1.01 14.56 -5.74
CA ASN A 455 -1.16 13.15 -6.05
C ASN A 455 -1.40 12.34 -4.76
N THR A 456 -1.36 11.03 -4.85
CA THR A 456 -1.28 10.07 -3.76
C THR A 456 0.01 9.28 -3.90
N VAL A 457 0.60 8.88 -2.77
CA VAL A 457 1.68 7.86 -2.78
C VAL A 457 1.13 6.46 -3.07
N TYR A 458 -0.19 6.35 -3.38
CA TYR A 458 -0.91 5.09 -3.63
C TYR A 458 -0.94 4.14 -2.42
N HIS A 459 -1.13 4.68 -1.22
CA HIS A 459 -1.08 3.96 0.04
C HIS A 459 -2.44 3.86 0.78
N PRO A 460 -3.59 3.56 0.13
CA PRO A 460 -4.87 3.50 0.83
C PRO A 460 -4.89 2.35 1.84
N VAL A 461 -5.31 2.66 3.08
CA VAL A 461 -5.40 1.71 4.21
C VAL A 461 -6.65 1.96 5.06
N GLY A 462 -6.94 1.09 6.02
CA GLY A 462 -7.83 1.36 7.15
C GLY A 462 -9.33 1.14 6.93
N THR A 463 -9.77 0.74 5.75
CA THR A 463 -11.20 0.63 5.38
C THR A 463 -11.94 -0.56 6.01
N CYS A 464 -11.21 -1.48 6.64
CA CYS A 464 -11.75 -2.58 7.47
C CYS A 464 -10.84 -2.76 8.69
N ARG A 465 -10.58 -1.67 9.42
CA ARG A 465 -9.57 -1.64 10.48
C ARG A 465 -9.80 -2.70 11.55
N MET A 466 -8.71 -3.28 12.05
CA MET A 466 -8.74 -4.07 13.28
C MET A 466 -8.73 -3.16 14.51
N GLY A 467 -9.13 -3.72 15.65
CA GLY A 467 -9.11 -3.00 16.92
C GLY A 467 -9.77 -3.80 18.03
N ALA A 468 -9.96 -3.15 19.17
CA ALA A 468 -10.57 -3.78 20.33
C ALA A 468 -11.89 -4.47 19.97
N THR A 469 -12.14 -5.63 20.57
CA THR A 469 -13.37 -6.42 20.32
C THR A 469 -14.63 -5.64 20.64
N THR A 470 -14.54 -4.66 21.56
CA THR A 470 -15.63 -3.78 21.99
C THR A 470 -15.83 -2.54 21.12
N ASP A 471 -14.91 -2.23 20.22
CA ASP A 471 -15.03 -1.09 19.29
C ASP A 471 -15.92 -1.45 18.11
N ASN A 472 -17.13 -0.89 18.05
CA ASN A 472 -18.09 -1.12 16.98
C ASN A 472 -17.64 -0.52 15.61
N MET A 473 -16.69 0.43 15.62
CA MET A 473 -16.11 1.01 14.41
C MET A 473 -14.92 0.23 13.88
N SER A 474 -14.49 -0.82 14.55
CA SER A 474 -13.49 -1.77 14.07
C SER A 474 -14.18 -3.05 13.60
N PRO A 475 -14.30 -3.27 12.27
CA PRO A 475 -14.93 -4.48 11.72
C PRO A 475 -14.24 -5.78 12.13
N LEU A 476 -12.97 -5.70 12.47
CA LEU A 476 -12.14 -6.86 12.79
C LEU A 476 -11.69 -6.86 14.24
N ASP A 477 -11.51 -8.06 14.78
CA ASP A 477 -10.77 -8.26 16.03
C ASP A 477 -9.25 -8.26 15.79
N PRO A 478 -8.41 -8.27 16.86
CA PRO A 478 -6.95 -8.31 16.70
C PRO A 478 -6.39 -9.57 16.01
N GLN A 479 -7.17 -10.65 15.92
CA GLN A 479 -6.83 -11.85 15.14
C GLN A 479 -7.35 -11.79 13.71
N LEU A 480 -7.76 -10.60 13.23
CA LEU A 480 -8.24 -10.35 11.86
C LEU A 480 -9.59 -11.04 11.53
N ARG A 481 -10.32 -11.56 12.52
CA ARG A 481 -11.63 -12.18 12.31
C ARG A 481 -12.68 -11.09 12.09
N VAL A 482 -13.56 -11.30 11.12
CA VAL A 482 -14.71 -10.40 10.89
C VAL A 482 -15.73 -10.60 12.01
N LYS A 483 -16.01 -9.54 12.76
CA LYS A 483 -16.94 -9.58 13.89
C LYS A 483 -18.36 -9.90 13.42
N GLY A 484 -19.05 -10.76 14.17
CA GLY A 484 -20.44 -11.16 13.91
C GLY A 484 -20.65 -12.32 12.94
N VAL A 485 -19.56 -12.87 12.35
CA VAL A 485 -19.57 -14.07 11.53
C VAL A 485 -18.47 -15.03 11.93
N GLU A 486 -18.56 -16.27 11.45
CA GLU A 486 -17.57 -17.31 11.67
C GLU A 486 -16.88 -17.70 10.34
N GLY A 487 -15.63 -18.21 10.43
CA GLY A 487 -14.91 -18.74 9.29
C GLY A 487 -14.50 -17.69 8.26
N LEU A 488 -14.37 -16.41 8.66
CA LEU A 488 -13.99 -15.30 7.80
C LEU A 488 -12.96 -14.38 8.45
N ARG A 489 -11.85 -14.14 7.75
CA ARG A 489 -10.84 -13.13 8.11
C ARG A 489 -10.59 -12.17 6.96
N VAL A 490 -10.00 -11.04 7.30
CA VAL A 490 -9.44 -10.08 6.34
C VAL A 490 -7.95 -9.94 6.60
N ALA A 491 -7.14 -9.99 5.54
CA ALA A 491 -5.69 -9.82 5.64
C ALA A 491 -5.15 -9.04 4.44
N ASP A 492 -5.16 -7.71 4.54
CA ASP A 492 -4.57 -6.77 3.57
C ASP A 492 -4.42 -5.37 4.20
N ALA A 493 -4.16 -4.36 3.41
CA ALA A 493 -3.99 -2.99 3.89
C ALA A 493 -5.26 -2.38 4.54
N SER A 494 -6.45 -2.95 4.28
CA SER A 494 -7.69 -2.46 4.90
C SER A 494 -7.72 -2.62 6.42
N VAL A 495 -6.91 -3.54 6.97
CA VAL A 495 -6.94 -3.87 8.39
C VAL A 495 -6.21 -2.87 9.29
N PHE A 496 -5.40 -1.96 8.72
CA PHE A 496 -4.61 -1.01 9.47
C PHE A 496 -5.50 -0.11 10.34
N PRO A 497 -5.27 -0.03 11.65
CA PRO A 497 -6.01 0.90 12.50
C PRO A 497 -5.56 2.35 12.29
N GLU A 498 -4.27 2.56 12.09
CA GLU A 498 -3.64 3.83 11.73
C GLU A 498 -2.60 3.59 10.63
N HIS A 499 -2.37 4.60 9.78
CA HIS A 499 -1.36 4.52 8.74
C HIS A 499 0.06 4.46 9.34
N THR A 500 0.98 3.79 8.64
CA THR A 500 2.40 3.77 9.03
C THR A 500 3.12 5.03 8.52
N THR A 501 4.17 5.47 9.24
CA THR A 501 5.07 6.57 8.84
C THR A 501 5.71 6.36 7.47
N VAL A 502 5.72 5.13 6.97
CA VAL A 502 6.49 4.69 5.80
C VAL A 502 5.60 3.95 4.79
N ASN A 503 6.19 3.65 3.62
CA ASN A 503 5.54 2.83 2.58
C ASN A 503 5.06 1.48 3.15
N PRO A 504 3.78 1.11 3.00
CA PRO A 504 3.16 0.03 3.80
C PRO A 504 3.39 -1.39 3.28
N ASN A 505 4.03 -1.61 2.12
CA ASN A 505 4.00 -2.90 1.43
C ASN A 505 4.56 -4.06 2.26
N ILE A 506 5.72 -3.89 2.92
CA ILE A 506 6.31 -4.92 3.81
C ILE A 506 5.40 -5.18 5.02
N THR A 507 4.81 -4.13 5.59
CA THR A 507 3.82 -4.25 6.67
C THR A 507 2.60 -5.05 6.21
N VAL A 508 2.13 -4.85 4.97
CA VAL A 508 1.02 -5.65 4.42
C VAL A 508 1.41 -7.12 4.22
N MET A 509 2.63 -7.42 3.76
CA MET A 509 3.11 -8.80 3.68
C MET A 509 3.18 -9.45 5.08
N MET A 510 3.65 -8.71 6.08
CA MET A 510 3.68 -9.15 7.49
C MET A 510 2.27 -9.45 8.03
N VAL A 511 1.25 -8.66 7.66
CA VAL A 511 -0.16 -8.96 7.99
C VAL A 511 -0.58 -10.31 7.42
N GLY A 512 -0.20 -10.64 6.17
CA GLY A 512 -0.47 -11.94 5.56
C GLY A 512 0.19 -13.12 6.29
N GLU A 513 1.45 -12.95 6.67
CA GLU A 513 2.20 -13.91 7.49
C GLU A 513 1.50 -14.18 8.83
N ARG A 514 1.13 -13.10 9.54
CA ARG A 514 0.42 -13.20 10.84
C ARG A 514 -0.96 -13.81 10.72
N CYS A 515 -1.69 -13.51 9.65
CA CYS A 515 -2.99 -14.14 9.39
C CYS A 515 -2.86 -15.67 9.34
N ALA A 516 -1.86 -16.17 8.63
CA ALA A 516 -1.58 -17.60 8.57
C ALA A 516 -1.19 -18.17 9.95
N ASP A 517 -0.38 -17.43 10.74
CA ASP A 517 -0.02 -17.83 12.10
C ASP A 517 -1.27 -17.95 13.01
N PHE A 518 -2.19 -16.98 12.95
CA PHE A 518 -3.46 -17.04 13.71
C PHE A 518 -4.32 -18.22 13.29
N ILE A 519 -4.47 -18.47 11.99
CA ILE A 519 -5.24 -19.62 11.47
C ILE A 519 -4.62 -20.94 11.96
N LYS A 520 -3.29 -21.07 11.90
CA LYS A 520 -2.58 -22.26 12.37
C LYS A 520 -2.75 -22.47 13.88
N ALA A 521 -2.75 -21.39 14.66
CA ALA A 521 -2.93 -21.45 16.12
C ALA A 521 -4.37 -21.81 16.54
N ASP A 522 -5.37 -21.45 15.74
CA ASP A 522 -6.79 -21.73 16.02
C ASP A 522 -7.21 -23.15 15.56
N ARG A 523 -6.34 -23.93 14.93
CA ARG A 523 -6.64 -25.32 14.58
C ARG A 523 -6.80 -26.17 15.84
N PRO A 524 -7.81 -27.03 15.90
CA PRO A 524 -8.03 -27.92 17.03
C PRO A 524 -6.92 -28.97 17.22
#